data_cc075c42dc56ec95021c427aa060b76d
#
_entry.id   cc075c42dc56ec95021c427aa060b76d
#
_cell.length_a   1.000
_cell.length_b   1.000
_cell.length_c   1.000
_cell.angle_alpha   90.00
_cell.angle_beta   90.00
_cell.angle_gamma   90.00
#
_symmetry.space_group_name_H-M   'P 1'
#
loop_
_entity.id
_entity.type
_entity.pdbx_description
1 polymer ?
#
loop_
_entity_poly.entity_id
_entity_poly.type
_entity_poly.pdbx_seq_one_letter_code
_entity_poly.pdbx_strand_id
1 'polypeptide(L)'
;MTVSDYPQQITKDVTFLMVDCSSTYNGILGRPTLNYWKAATSTYHLMIKFPTEYGIGELRGDQVATRECYIAMLELKDYQQTMYIGEQRTAAELVEELEEIILDESRLERTTRMGTLASPLIRQDLAGFLRMNQDVFVWSHEDMPGIDPSVIVHRLNVNPASSPIRQKKWMFAQERDKAIAEEVRKLLEAGFIREIYYPDWLANVVMVKKPNGKWRMCIDFTNLNRACPKDSYPLPRIDTMVDSTARHELLSFMDAFSGYNQIRMKEEDQEKTSFITSQRLFCYKVMPFKLKNVGATYQRLMNKMFAHQLERNVQVYVDDMLVKSVREDDHLNNLQETFDTL
;
A
#
# COMPACT_ATOMS: atom_id res chain seq x y z
N MET A 1 -29.31 -4.63 18.04
CA MET A 1 -28.30 -4.40 19.06
C MET A 1 -28.64 -3.13 19.84
N THR A 2 -28.65 -3.21 21.18
CA THR A 2 -28.87 -2.07 22.07
C THR A 2 -27.56 -1.77 22.80
N VAL A 3 -27.20 -0.50 22.89
CA VAL A 3 -25.92 -0.06 23.44
C VAL A 3 -26.14 1.10 24.39
N SER A 4 -25.40 1.13 25.51
CA SER A 4 -25.54 2.05 26.64
C SER A 4 -26.80 1.82 27.48
N ASP A 5 -26.92 2.53 28.60
CA ASP A 5 -27.99 2.40 29.57
C ASP A 5 -29.10 3.42 29.35
N TYR A 6 -30.35 3.04 29.80
CA TYR A 6 -31.47 3.98 29.78
C TYR A 6 -31.18 5.22 30.65
N PRO A 7 -31.54 6.45 30.25
CA PRO A 7 -32.27 6.79 29.00
C PRO A 7 -31.41 7.05 27.78
N GLN A 8 -30.08 7.02 27.89
CA GLN A 8 -29.14 7.38 26.83
C GLN A 8 -28.71 6.15 26.00
N GLN A 9 -29.64 5.29 25.69
CA GLN A 9 -29.39 4.09 24.89
C GLN A 9 -29.70 4.30 23.40
N ILE A 10 -29.02 3.56 22.52
CA ILE A 10 -29.36 3.45 21.13
C ILE A 10 -29.66 1.99 20.78
N THR A 11 -30.79 1.75 20.11
CA THR A 11 -31.17 0.44 19.60
C THR A 11 -31.26 0.50 18.08
N LYS A 12 -30.46 -0.29 17.41
CA LYS A 12 -30.39 -0.37 15.95
C LYS A 12 -30.24 -1.82 15.50
N ASP A 13 -30.78 -2.12 14.33
CA ASP A 13 -30.55 -3.41 13.68
C ASP A 13 -29.14 -3.41 13.09
N VAL A 14 -28.35 -4.41 13.44
CA VAL A 14 -26.98 -4.60 12.99
C VAL A 14 -26.82 -6.04 12.52
N THR A 15 -26.37 -6.23 11.29
CA THR A 15 -26.03 -7.55 10.77
C THR A 15 -24.61 -7.90 11.17
N PHE A 16 -24.43 -9.05 11.80
CA PHE A 16 -23.13 -9.60 12.15
C PHE A 16 -22.79 -10.78 11.25
N LEU A 17 -21.54 -10.81 10.76
CA LEU A 17 -20.96 -12.02 10.20
C LEU A 17 -20.51 -12.94 11.34
N MET A 18 -20.98 -14.17 11.32
CA MET A 18 -20.47 -15.20 12.22
C MET A 18 -19.20 -15.78 11.61
N VAL A 19 -18.11 -15.75 12.37
CA VAL A 19 -16.82 -16.32 11.96
C VAL A 19 -16.40 -17.37 12.97
N ASP A 20 -15.95 -18.52 12.50
CA ASP A 20 -15.34 -19.55 13.34
C ASP A 20 -13.86 -19.19 13.56
N CYS A 21 -13.65 -18.31 14.53
CA CYS A 21 -12.33 -17.82 14.89
C CYS A 21 -12.23 -17.73 16.41
N SER A 22 -11.18 -18.31 16.96
CA SER A 22 -10.88 -18.14 18.38
C SER A 22 -10.52 -16.68 18.65
N SER A 23 -11.41 -15.95 19.30
CA SER A 23 -11.25 -14.55 19.65
C SER A 23 -11.65 -14.32 21.10
N THR A 24 -10.92 -13.46 21.77
CA THR A 24 -11.24 -12.97 23.11
C THR A 24 -12.38 -11.94 23.11
N TYR A 25 -12.77 -11.45 21.92
CA TYR A 25 -13.86 -10.50 21.75
C TYR A 25 -15.13 -11.21 21.27
N ASN A 26 -16.27 -10.87 21.88
CA ASN A 26 -17.58 -11.39 21.47
C ASN A 26 -18.10 -10.82 20.17
N GLY A 27 -17.57 -9.71 19.71
CA GLY A 27 -17.94 -9.07 18.46
C GLY A 27 -17.05 -7.86 18.16
N ILE A 28 -16.91 -7.56 16.88
CA ILE A 28 -16.17 -6.41 16.39
C ILE A 28 -17.16 -5.50 15.65
N LEU A 29 -17.26 -4.24 16.07
CA LEU A 29 -18.07 -3.23 15.39
C LEU A 29 -17.23 -2.52 14.32
N GLY A 30 -17.59 -2.75 13.06
CA GLY A 30 -16.94 -2.11 11.92
C GLY A 30 -17.34 -0.63 11.76
N ARG A 31 -16.56 0.10 10.95
CA ARG A 31 -16.85 1.51 10.59
C ARG A 31 -18.27 1.74 10.04
N PRO A 32 -18.86 0.87 9.21
CA PRO A 32 -20.25 1.06 8.75
C PRO A 32 -21.26 1.16 9.91
N THR A 33 -21.11 0.32 10.92
CA THR A 33 -21.99 0.36 12.12
C THR A 33 -21.76 1.64 12.92
N LEU A 34 -20.51 2.05 13.11
CA LEU A 34 -20.18 3.30 13.82
C LEU A 34 -20.72 4.53 13.07
N ASN A 35 -20.59 4.56 11.77
CA ASN A 35 -21.16 5.63 10.92
C ASN A 35 -22.69 5.65 10.97
N TYR A 36 -23.32 4.49 10.91
CA TYR A 36 -24.79 4.37 11.02
C TYR A 36 -25.33 4.89 12.37
N TRP A 37 -24.53 4.73 13.43
CA TRP A 37 -24.82 5.31 14.74
C TRP A 37 -24.40 6.76 14.88
N LYS A 38 -23.73 7.34 13.88
CA LYS A 38 -23.08 8.67 13.96
C LYS A 38 -22.14 8.75 15.17
N ALA A 39 -21.42 7.66 15.45
CA ALA A 39 -20.61 7.52 16.64
C ALA A 39 -19.22 8.12 16.45
N ALA A 40 -18.77 8.91 17.42
CA ALA A 40 -17.39 9.38 17.53
C ALA A 40 -16.60 8.46 18.46
N THR A 41 -15.44 7.97 18.00
CA THR A 41 -14.57 7.10 18.78
C THR A 41 -13.33 7.81 19.25
N SER A 42 -12.89 7.56 20.48
CA SER A 42 -11.63 8.03 21.01
C SER A 42 -10.82 6.86 21.57
N THR A 43 -9.74 6.51 20.87
CA THR A 43 -8.81 5.48 21.33
C THR A 43 -8.02 5.92 22.56
N TYR A 44 -7.75 7.22 22.70
CA TYR A 44 -7.07 7.78 23.87
C TYR A 44 -7.90 7.66 25.15
N HIS A 45 -9.21 7.96 25.06
CA HIS A 45 -10.12 7.88 26.19
C HIS A 45 -10.82 6.53 26.31
N LEU A 46 -10.56 5.58 25.41
CA LEU A 46 -11.25 4.29 25.30
C LEU A 46 -12.78 4.46 25.34
N MET A 47 -13.30 5.40 24.53
CA MET A 47 -14.69 5.81 24.62
C MET A 47 -15.32 5.94 23.23
N ILE A 48 -16.59 5.57 23.13
CA ILE A 48 -17.44 5.81 21.96
C ILE A 48 -18.60 6.70 22.42
N LYS A 49 -18.85 7.81 21.72
CA LYS A 49 -20.01 8.68 21.94
C LYS A 49 -20.92 8.67 20.73
N PHE A 50 -22.22 8.67 20.94
CA PHE A 50 -23.22 8.65 19.88
C PHE A 50 -24.46 9.44 20.28
N PRO A 51 -25.18 10.07 19.32
CA PRO A 51 -26.41 10.82 19.60
C PRO A 51 -27.56 9.86 19.91
N THR A 52 -28.37 10.22 20.90
CA THR A 52 -29.63 9.57 21.26
C THR A 52 -30.75 10.60 21.34
N GLU A 53 -31.98 10.18 21.45
CA GLU A 53 -33.14 11.08 21.67
C GLU A 53 -33.06 11.86 22.97
N TYR A 54 -32.31 11.35 23.96
CA TYR A 54 -32.17 11.94 25.29
C TYR A 54 -30.79 12.58 25.52
N GLY A 55 -30.04 12.86 24.45
CA GLY A 55 -28.71 13.46 24.53
C GLY A 55 -27.63 12.58 23.95
N ILE A 56 -26.41 12.66 24.51
CA ILE A 56 -25.26 11.91 24.03
C ILE A 56 -25.06 10.68 24.90
N GLY A 57 -25.23 9.51 24.30
CA GLY A 57 -24.86 8.23 24.91
C GLY A 57 -23.35 8.00 24.82
N GLU A 58 -22.79 7.28 25.78
CA GLU A 58 -21.38 6.92 25.79
C GLU A 58 -21.15 5.46 26.17
N LEU A 59 -20.13 4.86 25.55
CA LEU A 59 -19.58 3.57 25.94
C LEU A 59 -18.14 3.77 26.33
N ARG A 60 -17.75 3.23 27.46
CA ARG A 60 -16.38 3.24 27.95
C ARG A 60 -15.78 1.86 27.83
N GLY A 61 -14.56 1.82 27.28
CA GLY A 61 -13.77 0.60 27.24
C GLY A 61 -13.11 0.32 28.58
N ASP A 62 -13.00 -0.94 28.92
CA ASP A 62 -12.22 -1.41 30.06
C ASP A 62 -10.76 -1.64 29.64
N GLN A 63 -9.84 -0.87 30.22
CA GLN A 63 -8.42 -0.94 29.91
C GLN A 63 -7.79 -2.27 30.38
N VAL A 64 -8.27 -2.84 31.48
CA VAL A 64 -7.75 -4.10 32.02
C VAL A 64 -8.21 -5.25 31.12
N ALA A 65 -9.50 -5.34 30.81
CA ALA A 65 -10.04 -6.34 29.90
C ALA A 65 -9.40 -6.24 28.50
N THR A 66 -9.18 -5.03 27.98
CA THR A 66 -8.50 -4.82 26.68
C THR A 66 -7.06 -5.35 26.70
N ARG A 67 -6.34 -5.16 27.80
CA ARG A 67 -4.97 -5.65 27.97
C ARG A 67 -4.92 -7.17 28.11
N GLU A 68 -5.83 -7.75 28.84
CA GLU A 68 -5.97 -9.21 28.99
C GLU A 68 -6.30 -9.87 27.64
N CYS A 69 -7.23 -9.31 26.88
CA CYS A 69 -7.54 -9.74 25.52
C CYS A 69 -6.32 -9.68 24.60
N TYR A 70 -5.52 -8.61 24.70
CA TYR A 70 -4.30 -8.47 23.92
C TYR A 70 -3.24 -9.52 24.30
N ILE A 71 -3.05 -9.78 25.59
CA ILE A 71 -2.12 -10.80 26.08
C ILE A 71 -2.57 -12.20 25.61
N ALA A 72 -3.86 -12.53 25.75
CA ALA A 72 -4.42 -13.79 25.27
C ALA A 72 -4.21 -13.98 23.75
N MET A 73 -4.33 -12.92 22.94
CA MET A 73 -4.01 -12.99 21.51
C MET A 73 -2.53 -13.24 21.24
N LEU A 74 -1.62 -12.78 22.12
CA LEU A 74 -0.18 -13.03 21.96
C LEU A 74 0.18 -14.49 22.31
N GLU A 75 -0.53 -15.10 23.26
CA GLU A 75 -0.34 -16.49 23.67
C GLU A 75 -0.88 -17.49 22.62
N LEU A 76 -1.89 -17.09 21.83
CA LEU A 76 -2.45 -17.88 20.72
C LEU A 76 -1.54 -17.93 19.48
N LYS A 77 -0.34 -17.36 19.50
CA LYS A 77 0.58 -17.28 18.36
C LYS A 77 1.10 -18.61 17.80
N ASP A 78 0.89 -19.72 18.48
CA ASP A 78 1.29 -21.05 17.97
C ASP A 78 0.27 -21.70 17.02
N TYR A 79 -0.90 -21.08 16.79
CA TYR A 79 -1.94 -21.56 15.87
C TYR A 79 -2.30 -20.56 14.78
N GLN A 80 -1.34 -19.80 14.28
CA GLN A 80 -1.55 -19.03 13.04
C GLN A 80 -1.32 -19.89 11.79
N GLN A 81 -2.14 -20.91 11.60
CA GLN A 81 -2.73 -21.11 10.29
C GLN A 81 -3.83 -20.04 10.17
N THR A 82 -3.45 -18.88 9.68
CA THR A 82 -4.40 -17.94 9.11
C THR A 82 -5.05 -18.68 7.94
N MET A 83 -6.22 -19.27 8.16
CA MET A 83 -7.14 -19.54 7.07
C MET A 83 -7.41 -18.17 6.46
N TYR A 84 -6.79 -17.90 5.34
CA TYR A 84 -7.30 -16.94 4.38
C TYR A 84 -8.63 -17.54 3.90
N ILE A 85 -9.69 -17.31 4.65
CA ILE A 85 -11.01 -17.25 4.07
C ILE A 85 -10.86 -16.12 3.07
N GLY A 86 -10.96 -16.46 1.78
CA GLY A 86 -11.00 -15.47 0.73
C GLY A 86 -12.19 -14.56 1.03
N GLU A 87 -11.96 -13.56 1.87
CA GLU A 87 -12.75 -12.36 1.79
C GLU A 87 -12.57 -11.89 0.34
N GLN A 88 -13.60 -12.12 -0.45
CA GLN A 88 -13.93 -11.10 -1.40
C GLN A 88 -14.00 -9.82 -0.55
N ARG A 89 -12.87 -9.09 -0.50
CA ARG A 89 -12.93 -7.66 -0.26
C ARG A 89 -13.91 -7.21 -1.35
N THR A 90 -15.16 -6.99 -0.99
CA THR A 90 -15.97 -6.04 -1.68
C THR A 90 -15.10 -4.79 -1.61
N ALA A 91 -14.37 -4.56 -2.71
CA ALA A 91 -13.73 -3.29 -2.93
C ALA A 91 -14.77 -2.27 -2.52
N ALA A 92 -14.41 -1.31 -1.68
CA ALA A 92 -15.33 -0.25 -1.31
C ALA A 92 -16.04 0.14 -2.61
N GLU A 93 -17.35 -0.13 -2.69
CA GLU A 93 -18.09 0.11 -3.92
C GLU A 93 -17.85 1.57 -4.23
N LEU A 94 -17.21 1.80 -5.35
CA LEU A 94 -17.09 3.15 -5.89
C LEU A 94 -18.53 3.63 -6.05
N VAL A 95 -18.88 4.71 -5.38
CA VAL A 95 -20.21 5.33 -5.46
C VAL A 95 -20.49 5.82 -6.88
N GLU A 96 -19.43 5.92 -7.69
CA GLU A 96 -19.44 6.43 -9.05
C GLU A 96 -19.07 5.33 -10.06
N GLU A 97 -19.84 5.25 -11.15
CA GLU A 97 -19.47 4.42 -12.29
C GLU A 97 -18.24 5.01 -13.00
N LEU A 98 -17.31 4.13 -13.36
CA LEU A 98 -16.09 4.51 -14.09
C LEU A 98 -16.21 4.02 -15.53
N GLU A 99 -15.92 4.91 -16.48
CA GLU A 99 -15.71 4.53 -17.87
C GLU A 99 -14.23 4.36 -18.20
N GLU A 100 -13.93 3.45 -19.11
CA GLU A 100 -12.58 3.19 -19.59
C GLU A 100 -12.27 4.10 -20.78
N ILE A 101 -11.12 4.81 -20.71
CA ILE A 101 -10.68 5.72 -21.75
C ILE A 101 -9.39 5.19 -22.35
N ILE A 102 -9.37 5.07 -23.68
CA ILE A 102 -8.18 4.72 -24.45
C ILE A 102 -7.29 5.95 -24.55
N LEU A 103 -6.05 5.82 -24.09
CA LEU A 103 -5.05 6.90 -24.16
C LEU A 103 -4.26 6.89 -25.47
N ASP A 104 -4.02 5.71 -26.04
CA ASP A 104 -3.23 5.52 -27.27
C ASP A 104 -4.07 4.70 -28.28
N GLU A 105 -4.50 5.32 -29.35
CA GLU A 105 -5.31 4.66 -30.41
C GLU A 105 -4.54 3.55 -31.14
N SER A 106 -3.21 3.61 -31.12
CA SER A 106 -2.35 2.57 -31.71
C SER A 106 -2.16 1.36 -30.80
N ARG A 107 -2.47 1.52 -29.50
CA ARG A 107 -2.31 0.52 -28.45
C ARG A 107 -3.51 0.52 -27.53
N LEU A 108 -4.57 -0.19 -27.93
CA LEU A 108 -5.87 -0.21 -27.25
C LEU A 108 -5.84 -0.73 -25.81
N GLU A 109 -4.76 -1.42 -25.43
CA GLU A 109 -4.53 -1.86 -24.07
C GLU A 109 -4.08 -0.74 -23.12
N ARG A 110 -3.70 0.42 -23.66
CA ARG A 110 -3.31 1.60 -22.86
C ARG A 110 -4.52 2.40 -22.47
N THR A 111 -5.12 2.00 -21.36
CA THR A 111 -6.37 2.61 -20.88
C THR A 111 -6.24 3.16 -19.48
N THR A 112 -7.09 4.12 -19.14
CA THR A 112 -7.31 4.62 -17.79
C THR A 112 -8.79 4.68 -17.48
N ARG A 113 -9.16 4.96 -16.25
CA ARG A 113 -10.57 5.02 -15.82
C ARG A 113 -10.92 6.43 -15.42
N MET A 114 -12.09 6.90 -15.83
CA MET A 114 -12.63 8.22 -15.50
C MET A 114 -14.06 8.10 -14.95
N GLY A 115 -14.37 8.88 -13.92
CA GLY A 115 -15.69 8.96 -13.34
C GLY A 115 -16.72 9.55 -14.31
N THR A 116 -17.97 9.11 -14.18
CA THR A 116 -19.08 9.55 -15.07
C THR A 116 -19.84 10.75 -14.52
N LEU A 117 -19.63 11.14 -13.25
CA LEU A 117 -20.33 12.25 -12.59
C LEU A 117 -19.78 13.64 -12.93
N ALA A 118 -18.52 13.74 -13.38
CA ALA A 118 -17.95 15.00 -13.82
C ALA A 118 -18.70 15.55 -15.04
N SER A 119 -18.71 16.88 -15.20
CA SER A 119 -19.40 17.53 -16.32
C SER A 119 -18.87 17.03 -17.69
N PRO A 120 -19.70 16.92 -18.73
CA PRO A 120 -19.25 16.41 -20.04
C PRO A 120 -18.08 17.20 -20.62
N LEU A 121 -18.03 18.50 -20.39
CA LEU A 121 -16.93 19.37 -20.85
C LEU A 121 -15.62 18.99 -20.15
N ILE A 122 -15.63 18.92 -18.82
CA ILE A 122 -14.46 18.54 -18.03
C ILE A 122 -13.99 17.13 -18.40
N ARG A 123 -14.90 16.19 -18.62
CA ARG A 123 -14.53 14.83 -19.06
C ARG A 123 -13.83 14.82 -20.41
N GLN A 124 -14.31 15.63 -21.36
CA GLN A 124 -13.67 15.77 -22.67
C GLN A 124 -12.28 16.38 -22.55
N ASP A 125 -12.15 17.44 -21.76
CA ASP A 125 -10.87 18.14 -21.54
C ASP A 125 -9.86 17.25 -20.80
N LEU A 126 -10.29 16.51 -19.78
CA LEU A 126 -9.47 15.52 -19.08
C LEU A 126 -8.99 14.41 -20.02
N ALA A 127 -9.89 13.85 -20.85
CA ALA A 127 -9.50 12.82 -21.82
C ALA A 127 -8.47 13.35 -22.83
N GLY A 128 -8.64 14.58 -23.31
CA GLY A 128 -7.68 15.25 -24.17
C GLY A 128 -6.34 15.48 -23.50
N PHE A 129 -6.36 15.97 -22.26
CA PHE A 129 -5.19 16.19 -21.42
C PHE A 129 -4.39 14.90 -21.20
N LEU A 130 -5.04 13.81 -20.79
CA LEU A 130 -4.39 12.53 -20.52
C LEU A 130 -3.75 11.93 -21.80
N ARG A 131 -4.41 12.10 -22.95
CA ARG A 131 -3.83 11.68 -24.25
C ARG A 131 -2.64 12.51 -24.68
N MET A 132 -2.59 13.79 -24.34
CA MET A 132 -1.42 14.64 -24.63
C MET A 132 -0.21 14.34 -23.72
N ASN A 133 -0.44 13.82 -22.52
CA ASN A 133 0.59 13.54 -21.52
C ASN A 133 0.82 12.02 -21.34
N GLN A 134 0.85 11.27 -22.45
CA GLN A 134 1.02 9.80 -22.40
C GLN A 134 2.38 9.36 -21.85
N ASP A 135 3.38 10.19 -21.95
CA ASP A 135 4.76 10.01 -21.50
C ASP A 135 4.89 9.92 -19.96
N VAL A 136 3.90 10.45 -19.22
CA VAL A 136 3.83 10.31 -17.75
C VAL A 136 3.41 8.89 -17.35
N PHE A 137 2.73 8.15 -18.24
CA PHE A 137 2.22 6.81 -17.95
C PHE A 137 3.22 5.73 -18.33
N VAL A 138 3.46 4.81 -17.41
CA VAL A 138 4.34 3.67 -17.56
C VAL A 138 3.52 2.39 -17.72
N TRP A 139 3.74 1.65 -18.79
CA TRP A 139 3.04 0.41 -19.13
C TRP A 139 3.91 -0.82 -18.99
N SER A 140 5.23 -0.62 -19.13
CA SER A 140 6.25 -1.68 -19.02
C SER A 140 7.46 -1.21 -18.23
N HIS A 141 8.30 -2.15 -17.79
CA HIS A 141 9.56 -1.79 -17.12
C HIS A 141 10.56 -1.06 -18.05
N GLU A 142 10.41 -1.20 -19.36
CA GLU A 142 11.25 -0.53 -20.36
C GLU A 142 10.93 0.96 -20.47
N ASP A 143 9.69 1.34 -20.14
CA ASP A 143 9.23 2.74 -20.16
C ASP A 143 9.71 3.52 -18.93
N MET A 144 10.37 2.85 -17.94
CA MET A 144 10.77 3.47 -16.67
C MET A 144 12.16 4.11 -16.77
N PRO A 145 12.29 5.44 -16.68
CA PRO A 145 13.60 6.09 -16.69
C PRO A 145 14.41 5.83 -15.42
N GLY A 146 13.75 5.51 -14.31
CA GLY A 146 14.35 5.43 -12.99
C GLY A 146 14.69 6.79 -12.41
N ILE A 147 14.89 6.85 -11.11
CA ILE A 147 15.22 8.09 -10.39
C ILE A 147 16.74 8.24 -10.30
N ASP A 148 17.22 9.47 -10.58
CA ASP A 148 18.64 9.79 -10.48
C ASP A 148 19.16 9.52 -9.07
N PRO A 149 20.26 8.75 -8.91
CA PRO A 149 20.84 8.44 -7.61
C PRO A 149 21.29 9.67 -6.80
N SER A 150 21.50 10.81 -7.45
CA SER A 150 21.80 12.08 -6.76
C SER A 150 20.59 12.62 -5.99
N VAL A 151 19.36 12.29 -6.42
CA VAL A 151 18.12 12.68 -5.76
C VAL A 151 17.88 11.85 -4.52
N ILE A 152 17.94 10.51 -4.66
CA ILE A 152 17.78 9.56 -3.56
C ILE A 152 18.36 8.19 -3.92
N VAL A 153 18.87 7.50 -2.92
CA VAL A 153 19.22 6.07 -2.95
C VAL A 153 18.72 5.39 -1.69
N HIS A 154 18.35 4.14 -1.79
CA HIS A 154 17.98 3.36 -0.61
C HIS A 154 19.22 2.79 0.08
N ARG A 155 19.31 2.99 1.40
CA ARG A 155 20.39 2.46 2.26
C ARG A 155 19.79 1.52 3.29
N LEU A 156 20.42 0.36 3.47
CA LEU A 156 19.96 -0.63 4.45
C LEU A 156 20.36 -0.25 5.88
N ASN A 157 21.48 0.43 6.03
CA ASN A 157 22.03 0.81 7.33
C ASN A 157 22.15 -0.39 8.29
N VAL A 158 22.66 -1.53 7.78
CA VAL A 158 22.80 -2.77 8.54
C VAL A 158 23.70 -2.54 9.76
N ASN A 159 23.26 -2.99 10.94
CA ASN A 159 24.06 -2.91 12.15
C ASN A 159 25.34 -3.72 11.98
N PRO A 160 26.54 -3.12 12.11
CA PRO A 160 27.83 -3.81 11.95
C PRO A 160 28.04 -5.00 12.91
N ALA A 161 27.36 -4.99 14.05
CA ALA A 161 27.41 -6.10 15.02
C ALA A 161 26.54 -7.30 14.59
N SER A 162 25.71 -7.17 13.56
CA SER A 162 24.87 -8.25 13.06
C SER A 162 25.66 -9.14 12.11
N SER A 163 25.82 -10.41 12.44
CA SER A 163 26.45 -11.38 11.56
C SER A 163 25.56 -11.67 10.32
N PRO A 164 26.15 -11.73 9.12
CA PRO A 164 25.43 -12.14 7.92
C PRO A 164 24.84 -13.54 8.04
N ILE A 165 23.67 -13.73 7.45
CA ILE A 165 22.96 -15.01 7.47
C ILE A 165 22.74 -15.49 6.04
N ARG A 166 23.18 -16.72 5.77
CA ARG A 166 22.90 -17.46 4.55
C ARG A 166 21.80 -18.48 4.81
N GLN A 167 20.61 -18.25 4.26
CA GLN A 167 19.53 -19.22 4.38
C GLN A 167 19.82 -20.48 3.57
N LYS A 168 19.45 -21.64 4.13
CA LYS A 168 19.55 -22.91 3.41
C LYS A 168 18.57 -22.87 2.23
N LYS A 169 19.02 -23.27 1.04
CA LYS A 169 18.21 -23.30 -0.19
C LYS A 169 16.94 -24.12 0.01
N TRP A 170 15.81 -23.55 -0.39
CA TRP A 170 14.53 -24.26 -0.48
C TRP A 170 14.40 -24.95 -1.83
N MET A 171 13.72 -26.08 -1.83
CA MET A 171 13.39 -26.82 -3.07
C MET A 171 11.96 -26.50 -3.46
N PHE A 172 11.73 -26.26 -4.74
CA PHE A 172 10.40 -25.96 -5.28
C PHE A 172 9.95 -27.06 -6.25
N ALA A 173 8.63 -27.20 -6.41
CA ALA A 173 8.07 -28.00 -7.48
C ALA A 173 8.37 -27.32 -8.84
N GLN A 174 8.46 -28.12 -9.89
CA GLN A 174 8.87 -27.68 -11.23
C GLN A 174 8.05 -26.49 -11.79
N GLU A 175 6.76 -26.42 -11.49
CA GLU A 175 5.89 -25.31 -11.87
C GLU A 175 6.37 -23.97 -11.27
N ARG A 176 6.70 -23.98 -9.97
CA ARG A 176 7.20 -22.79 -9.26
C ARG A 176 8.59 -22.40 -9.75
N ASP A 177 9.46 -23.35 -10.01
CA ASP A 177 10.80 -23.08 -10.55
C ASP A 177 10.73 -22.42 -11.93
N LYS A 178 9.79 -22.82 -12.80
CA LYS A 178 9.54 -22.15 -14.08
C LYS A 178 9.07 -20.72 -13.89
N ALA A 179 8.13 -20.50 -12.98
CA ALA A 179 7.63 -19.14 -12.68
C ALA A 179 8.73 -18.24 -12.09
N ILE A 180 9.63 -18.77 -11.24
CA ILE A 180 10.81 -18.06 -10.72
C ILE A 180 11.75 -17.69 -11.86
N ALA A 181 12.07 -18.64 -12.74
CA ALA A 181 12.98 -18.39 -13.87
C ALA A 181 12.46 -17.32 -14.83
N GLU A 182 11.14 -17.31 -15.10
CA GLU A 182 10.50 -16.30 -15.93
C GLU A 182 10.56 -14.91 -15.29
N GLU A 183 10.28 -14.80 -13.98
CA GLU A 183 10.34 -13.53 -13.27
C GLU A 183 11.77 -13.00 -13.17
N VAL A 184 12.74 -13.86 -12.89
CA VAL A 184 14.17 -13.50 -12.88
C VAL A 184 14.62 -12.98 -14.25
N ARG A 185 14.16 -13.60 -15.34
CA ARG A 185 14.47 -13.13 -16.70
C ARG A 185 13.96 -11.70 -16.91
N LYS A 186 12.70 -11.41 -16.54
CA LYS A 186 12.12 -10.06 -16.62
C LYS A 186 12.91 -9.04 -15.80
N LEU A 187 13.30 -9.38 -14.58
CA LEU A 187 14.07 -8.51 -13.72
C LEU A 187 15.49 -8.25 -14.24
N LEU A 188 16.11 -9.24 -14.90
CA LEU A 188 17.41 -9.10 -15.56
C LEU A 188 17.32 -8.21 -16.80
N GLU A 189 16.31 -8.42 -17.64
CA GLU A 189 16.06 -7.60 -18.84
C GLU A 189 15.78 -6.15 -18.47
N ALA A 190 15.03 -5.91 -17.40
CA ALA A 190 14.82 -4.58 -16.84
C ALA A 190 16.05 -3.98 -16.14
N GLY A 191 17.13 -4.74 -15.98
CA GLY A 191 18.34 -4.27 -15.29
C GLY A 191 18.19 -4.05 -13.78
N PHE A 192 17.15 -4.60 -13.16
CA PHE A 192 16.86 -4.44 -11.73
C PHE A 192 17.70 -5.34 -10.84
N ILE A 193 18.16 -6.47 -11.37
CA ILE A 193 19.03 -7.41 -10.67
C ILE A 193 20.30 -7.68 -11.47
N ARG A 194 21.31 -8.25 -10.80
CA ARG A 194 22.52 -8.78 -11.43
C ARG A 194 22.91 -10.10 -10.81
N GLU A 195 23.63 -10.93 -11.56
CA GLU A 195 24.26 -12.13 -11.02
C GLU A 195 25.37 -11.78 -10.04
N ILE A 196 25.52 -12.60 -8.99
CA ILE A 196 26.52 -12.41 -7.95
C ILE A 196 27.15 -13.73 -7.54
N TYR A 197 28.38 -13.64 -7.02
CA TYR A 197 29.17 -14.75 -6.51
C TYR A 197 29.59 -14.48 -5.07
N TYR A 198 29.49 -15.52 -4.23
CA TYR A 198 29.93 -15.52 -2.83
C TYR A 198 29.34 -14.44 -1.92
N PRO A 199 28.02 -14.18 -1.97
CA PRO A 199 27.43 -13.16 -1.09
C PRO A 199 27.52 -13.59 0.37
N ASP A 200 27.65 -12.60 1.28
CA ASP A 200 27.60 -12.83 2.73
C ASP A 200 26.17 -13.06 3.21
N TRP A 201 25.22 -12.28 2.72
CA TRP A 201 23.80 -12.44 2.96
C TRP A 201 23.15 -13.22 1.84
N LEU A 202 22.29 -14.20 2.18
CA LEU A 202 21.59 -14.99 1.17
C LEU A 202 20.17 -15.33 1.65
N ALA A 203 19.18 -14.93 0.87
CA ALA A 203 17.77 -15.14 1.11
C ALA A 203 17.15 -16.13 0.14
N ASN A 204 16.04 -16.75 0.51
CA ASN A 204 15.25 -17.60 -0.38
C ASN A 204 14.19 -16.80 -1.13
N VAL A 205 13.80 -17.30 -2.28
CA VAL A 205 12.60 -16.88 -3.00
C VAL A 205 11.36 -17.44 -2.28
N VAL A 206 10.29 -16.65 -2.23
CA VAL A 206 8.95 -17.04 -1.74
C VAL A 206 7.95 -16.82 -2.85
N MET A 207 7.22 -17.85 -3.23
CA MET A 207 6.19 -17.76 -4.27
C MET A 207 4.80 -17.65 -3.64
N VAL A 208 4.07 -16.60 -3.96
CA VAL A 208 2.70 -16.34 -3.49
C VAL A 208 1.75 -16.37 -4.69
N LYS A 209 0.68 -17.14 -4.60
CA LYS A 209 -0.36 -17.18 -5.64
C LYS A 209 -1.32 -16.01 -5.45
N LYS A 210 -1.50 -15.20 -6.51
CA LYS A 210 -2.48 -14.11 -6.53
C LYS A 210 -3.89 -14.67 -6.73
N PRO A 211 -4.97 -13.92 -6.38
CA PRO A 211 -6.35 -14.33 -6.64
C PRO A 211 -6.64 -14.67 -8.11
N ASN A 212 -5.95 -13.99 -9.04
CA ASN A 212 -6.07 -14.26 -10.48
C ASN A 212 -5.29 -15.50 -10.97
N GLY A 213 -4.78 -16.33 -10.05
CA GLY A 213 -4.04 -17.56 -10.34
C GLY A 213 -2.57 -17.37 -10.73
N LYS A 214 -2.10 -16.15 -10.99
CA LYS A 214 -0.71 -15.87 -11.34
C LYS A 214 0.21 -15.93 -10.11
N TRP A 215 1.45 -16.34 -10.29
CA TRP A 215 2.46 -16.35 -9.25
C TRP A 215 3.07 -14.95 -9.05
N ARG A 216 3.34 -14.60 -7.80
CA ARG A 216 4.14 -13.43 -7.41
C ARG A 216 5.40 -13.91 -6.72
N MET A 217 6.55 -13.53 -7.25
CA MET A 217 7.85 -13.76 -6.62
C MET A 217 8.12 -12.70 -5.56
N CYS A 218 8.52 -13.13 -4.38
CA CYS A 218 8.99 -12.30 -3.29
C CYS A 218 10.31 -12.87 -2.79
N ILE A 219 11.11 -12.07 -2.07
CA ILE A 219 12.31 -12.53 -1.40
C ILE A 219 12.13 -12.46 0.11
N ASP A 220 12.60 -13.47 0.82
CA ASP A 220 12.55 -13.52 2.28
C ASP A 220 13.68 -12.72 2.93
N PHE A 221 13.50 -11.43 3.00
CA PHE A 221 14.44 -10.53 3.67
C PHE A 221 14.32 -10.51 5.20
N THR A 222 13.65 -11.46 5.84
CA THR A 222 13.39 -11.43 7.29
C THR A 222 14.66 -11.26 8.09
N ASN A 223 15.73 -12.00 7.78
CA ASN A 223 17.00 -11.93 8.50
C ASN A 223 17.72 -10.59 8.26
N LEU A 224 17.76 -10.13 7.02
CA LEU A 224 18.34 -8.84 6.65
C LEU A 224 17.57 -7.68 7.33
N ASN A 225 16.25 -7.72 7.31
CA ASN A 225 15.39 -6.72 7.94
C ASN A 225 15.58 -6.66 9.47
N ARG A 226 15.88 -7.77 10.13
CA ARG A 226 16.21 -7.80 11.56
C ARG A 226 17.52 -7.06 11.86
N ALA A 227 18.48 -7.16 10.97
CA ALA A 227 19.78 -6.50 11.10
C ALA A 227 19.73 -4.99 10.81
N CYS A 228 18.68 -4.52 10.13
CA CYS A 228 18.49 -3.10 9.81
C CYS A 228 17.73 -2.39 10.94
N PRO A 229 18.15 -1.19 11.40
CA PRO A 229 17.37 -0.38 12.32
C PRO A 229 16.06 0.08 11.66
N LYS A 230 15.05 0.38 12.48
CA LYS A 230 13.83 1.01 11.98
C LYS A 230 14.10 2.49 11.72
N ASP A 231 13.72 2.95 10.55
CA ASP A 231 13.66 4.38 10.24
C ASP A 231 12.41 4.98 10.91
N SER A 232 12.61 6.01 11.70
CA SER A 232 11.53 6.71 12.42
C SER A 232 10.91 7.84 11.60
N TYR A 233 11.11 7.86 10.27
CA TYR A 233 10.51 8.85 9.40
C TYR A 233 8.98 8.82 9.54
N PRO A 234 8.32 9.97 9.81
CA PRO A 234 6.89 10.01 10.00
C PRO A 234 6.18 9.77 8.66
N LEU A 235 5.39 8.70 8.60
CA LEU A 235 4.47 8.49 7.49
C LEU A 235 3.18 9.28 7.73
N PRO A 236 2.53 9.81 6.69
CA PRO A 236 1.24 10.47 6.81
C PRO A 236 0.19 9.55 7.46
N ARG A 237 -0.76 10.13 8.17
CA ARG A 237 -1.89 9.37 8.72
C ARG A 237 -2.98 9.26 7.66
N ILE A 238 -3.37 8.03 7.35
CA ILE A 238 -4.40 7.76 6.33
C ILE A 238 -5.71 8.47 6.66
N ASP A 239 -6.13 8.45 7.93
CA ASP A 239 -7.37 9.13 8.37
C ASP A 239 -7.32 10.63 8.05
N THR A 240 -6.19 11.30 8.31
CA THR A 240 -6.01 12.72 7.98
C THR A 240 -6.04 12.97 6.47
N MET A 241 -5.50 12.05 5.68
CA MET A 241 -5.55 12.15 4.22
C MET A 241 -6.98 12.03 3.70
N VAL A 242 -7.75 11.06 4.21
CA VAL A 242 -9.16 10.90 3.86
C VAL A 242 -9.97 12.14 4.26
N ASP A 243 -9.78 12.65 5.47
CA ASP A 243 -10.48 13.85 5.94
C ASP A 243 -10.17 15.07 5.07
N SER A 244 -8.96 15.17 4.55
CA SER A 244 -8.53 16.29 3.71
C SER A 244 -9.10 16.22 2.27
N THR A 245 -9.69 15.11 1.85
CA THR A 245 -10.40 15.00 0.56
C THR A 245 -11.84 15.51 0.64
N ALA A 246 -12.36 15.69 1.85
CA ALA A 246 -13.70 16.24 2.05
C ALA A 246 -13.82 17.64 1.40
N ARG A 247 -14.97 17.88 0.75
CA ARG A 247 -15.27 19.15 0.05
C ARG A 247 -14.47 19.40 -1.24
N HIS A 248 -13.83 18.37 -1.82
CA HIS A 248 -13.23 18.45 -3.15
C HIS A 248 -14.20 17.83 -4.16
N GLU A 249 -14.41 18.53 -5.28
CA GLU A 249 -15.34 18.07 -6.33
C GLU A 249 -14.72 16.98 -7.19
N LEU A 250 -13.41 17.07 -7.48
CA LEU A 250 -12.69 16.06 -8.28
C LEU A 250 -11.44 15.54 -7.55
N LEU A 251 -11.23 14.24 -7.73
CA LEU A 251 -10.11 13.49 -7.18
C LEU A 251 -9.50 12.60 -8.28
N SER A 252 -8.19 12.70 -8.51
CA SER A 252 -7.45 11.78 -9.36
C SER A 252 -6.50 10.93 -8.56
N PHE A 253 -6.65 9.62 -8.68
CA PHE A 253 -5.80 8.64 -8.01
C PHE A 253 -4.75 8.13 -8.99
N MET A 254 -3.50 8.17 -8.58
CA MET A 254 -2.37 7.68 -9.35
C MET A 254 -1.57 6.71 -8.51
N ASP A 255 -1.14 5.62 -9.13
CA ASP A 255 -0.28 4.60 -8.52
C ASP A 255 1.05 4.57 -9.29
N ALA A 256 2.16 4.59 -8.58
CA ALA A 256 3.47 4.54 -9.20
C ALA A 256 3.77 3.11 -9.67
N PHE A 257 3.72 2.89 -10.98
CA PHE A 257 4.05 1.60 -11.58
C PHE A 257 5.43 1.13 -11.14
N SER A 258 5.45 0.02 -10.40
CA SER A 258 6.71 -0.56 -9.86
C SER A 258 7.62 0.47 -9.15
N GLY A 259 7.02 1.46 -8.47
CA GLY A 259 7.69 2.66 -7.95
C GLY A 259 8.94 2.40 -7.12
N TYR A 260 8.95 1.33 -6.32
CA TYR A 260 10.13 0.94 -5.54
C TYR A 260 11.34 0.63 -6.43
N ASN A 261 11.13 0.01 -7.60
CA ASN A 261 12.21 -0.35 -8.53
C ASN A 261 12.81 0.86 -9.26
N GLN A 262 12.20 2.04 -9.16
CA GLN A 262 12.76 3.28 -9.70
C GLN A 262 13.88 3.85 -8.83
N ILE A 263 13.92 3.49 -7.53
CA ILE A 263 14.96 3.94 -6.59
C ILE A 263 16.12 2.94 -6.58
N ARG A 264 17.32 3.43 -6.81
CA ARG A 264 18.52 2.58 -6.77
C ARG A 264 18.91 2.25 -5.32
N MET A 265 19.42 1.02 -5.13
CA MET A 265 20.12 0.64 -3.91
C MET A 265 21.48 1.34 -3.86
N LYS A 266 21.93 1.74 -2.66
CA LYS A 266 23.32 2.11 -2.47
C LYS A 266 24.22 0.94 -2.88
N GLU A 267 25.27 1.20 -3.63
CA GLU A 267 26.10 0.16 -4.24
C GLU A 267 26.64 -0.85 -3.21
N GLU A 268 27.11 -0.34 -2.05
CA GLU A 268 27.59 -1.16 -0.92
C GLU A 268 26.53 -2.08 -0.30
N ASP A 269 25.25 -1.80 -0.55
CA ASP A 269 24.12 -2.53 0.02
C ASP A 269 23.49 -3.52 -0.97
N GLN A 270 23.80 -3.40 -2.28
CA GLN A 270 23.21 -4.27 -3.31
C GLN A 270 23.43 -5.75 -3.00
N GLU A 271 24.66 -6.15 -2.70
CA GLU A 271 25.04 -7.55 -2.45
C GLU A 271 24.37 -8.14 -1.19
N LYS A 272 23.96 -7.30 -0.24
CA LYS A 272 23.21 -7.74 0.94
C LYS A 272 21.78 -8.20 0.59
N THR A 273 21.27 -7.80 -0.56
CA THR A 273 19.94 -8.21 -1.06
C THR A 273 19.97 -9.52 -1.84
N SER A 274 21.03 -10.31 -1.72
CA SER A 274 21.22 -11.51 -2.51
C SER A 274 20.19 -12.60 -2.21
N PHE A 275 19.77 -13.28 -3.28
CA PHE A 275 18.83 -14.37 -3.19
C PHE A 275 19.23 -15.53 -4.10
N ILE A 276 18.76 -16.73 -3.70
CA ILE A 276 19.09 -17.99 -4.37
C ILE A 276 17.90 -18.52 -5.18
N THR A 277 18.18 -18.91 -6.41
CA THR A 277 17.23 -19.62 -7.29
C THR A 277 17.68 -21.06 -7.52
N SER A 278 16.95 -21.80 -8.34
CA SER A 278 17.38 -23.15 -8.77
C SER A 278 18.65 -23.11 -9.62
N GLN A 279 18.92 -22.03 -10.32
CA GLN A 279 19.99 -21.91 -11.31
C GLN A 279 21.19 -21.10 -10.81
N ARG A 280 20.95 -19.91 -10.23
CA ARG A 280 22.01 -18.92 -9.93
C ARG A 280 21.68 -18.08 -8.69
N LEU A 281 22.63 -17.26 -8.30
CA LEU A 281 22.50 -16.23 -7.26
C LEU A 281 22.38 -14.86 -7.90
N PHE A 282 21.49 -14.05 -7.39
CA PHE A 282 21.26 -12.67 -7.87
C PHE A 282 21.19 -11.70 -6.71
N CYS A 283 21.48 -10.42 -6.96
CA CYS A 283 21.19 -9.33 -6.02
C CYS A 283 20.48 -8.16 -6.75
N TYR A 284 19.76 -7.36 -5.98
CA TYR A 284 19.07 -6.18 -6.51
C TYR A 284 20.00 -4.98 -6.66
N LYS A 285 19.90 -4.30 -7.79
CA LYS A 285 20.50 -2.98 -8.07
C LYS A 285 19.55 -1.84 -7.67
N VAL A 286 18.27 -2.14 -7.64
CA VAL A 286 17.18 -1.22 -7.29
C VAL A 286 16.52 -1.65 -5.98
N MET A 287 15.76 -0.80 -5.36
CA MET A 287 15.09 -1.07 -4.09
C MET A 287 13.96 -2.11 -4.26
N PRO A 288 14.11 -3.35 -3.77
CA PRO A 288 13.09 -4.36 -3.91
C PRO A 288 11.99 -4.19 -2.87
N PHE A 289 10.82 -4.73 -3.19
CA PHE A 289 9.72 -4.84 -2.25
C PHE A 289 10.10 -5.70 -1.02
N LYS A 290 9.49 -5.43 0.14
CA LYS A 290 9.69 -6.12 1.44
C LYS A 290 11.00 -5.84 2.18
N LEU A 291 11.90 -5.00 1.71
CA LEU A 291 12.95 -4.49 2.57
C LEU A 291 12.37 -3.56 3.65
N LYS A 292 13.03 -3.54 4.79
CA LYS A 292 12.71 -2.59 5.86
C LYS A 292 12.98 -1.17 5.39
N ASN A 293 12.13 -0.24 5.79
CA ASN A 293 12.29 1.20 5.54
C ASN A 293 12.06 1.66 4.09
N VAL A 294 11.64 0.78 3.17
CA VAL A 294 11.36 1.18 1.78
C VAL A 294 10.27 2.25 1.70
N GLY A 295 9.21 2.12 2.49
CA GLY A 295 8.15 3.14 2.57
C GLY A 295 8.67 4.48 3.05
N ALA A 296 9.57 4.51 4.06
CA ALA A 296 10.18 5.75 4.52
C ALA A 296 11.07 6.41 3.47
N THR A 297 11.85 5.62 2.72
CA THR A 297 12.67 6.13 1.61
C THR A 297 11.79 6.70 0.51
N TYR A 298 10.75 5.98 0.10
CA TYR A 298 9.83 6.43 -0.94
C TYR A 298 9.06 7.69 -0.52
N GLN A 299 8.56 7.73 0.70
CA GLN A 299 7.87 8.92 1.23
C GLN A 299 8.78 10.16 1.27
N ARG A 300 10.08 10.00 1.58
CA ARG A 300 11.04 11.11 1.51
C ARG A 300 11.22 11.62 0.08
N LEU A 301 11.28 10.71 -0.89
CA LEU A 301 11.34 11.09 -2.29
C LEU A 301 10.11 11.93 -2.67
N MET A 302 8.93 11.42 -2.40
CA MET A 302 7.67 12.09 -2.74
C MET A 302 7.53 13.44 -2.03
N ASN A 303 7.90 13.51 -0.74
CA ASN A 303 7.89 14.77 -0.01
C ASN A 303 8.87 15.80 -0.57
N LYS A 304 9.97 15.36 -1.16
CA LYS A 304 10.95 16.24 -1.82
C LYS A 304 10.45 16.70 -3.19
N MET A 305 9.89 15.80 -3.99
CA MET A 305 9.39 16.10 -5.33
C MET A 305 8.20 17.06 -5.28
N PHE A 306 7.23 16.75 -4.43
CA PHE A 306 5.97 17.50 -4.32
C PHE A 306 5.96 18.54 -3.20
N ALA A 307 7.13 19.01 -2.72
CA ALA A 307 7.24 19.91 -1.56
C ALA A 307 6.32 21.15 -1.64
N HIS A 308 6.08 21.69 -2.84
CA HIS A 308 5.25 22.88 -3.05
C HIS A 308 3.77 22.57 -3.29
N GLN A 309 3.42 21.29 -3.49
CA GLN A 309 2.06 20.84 -3.80
C GLN A 309 1.43 20.05 -2.65
N LEU A 310 2.25 19.50 -1.74
CA LEU A 310 1.77 18.75 -0.58
C LEU A 310 0.80 19.59 0.25
N GLU A 311 -0.27 18.96 0.73
CA GLU A 311 -1.36 19.55 1.51
C GLU A 311 -2.22 20.57 0.76
N ARG A 312 -1.76 21.12 -0.37
CA ARG A 312 -2.51 22.01 -1.22
C ARG A 312 -3.40 21.22 -2.20
N ASN A 313 -2.84 20.69 -3.26
CA ASN A 313 -3.55 19.96 -4.31
C ASN A 313 -3.07 18.50 -4.48
N VAL A 314 -1.96 18.11 -3.87
CA VAL A 314 -1.42 16.75 -3.91
C VAL A 314 -1.31 16.16 -2.52
N GLN A 315 -1.66 14.90 -2.39
CA GLN A 315 -1.38 14.08 -1.22
C GLN A 315 -0.67 12.81 -1.65
N VAL A 316 0.24 12.36 -0.83
CA VAL A 316 1.06 11.17 -1.12
C VAL A 316 1.15 10.27 0.08
N TYR A 317 0.88 8.99 -0.12
CA TYR A 317 1.13 7.95 0.85
C TYR A 317 1.96 6.84 0.20
N VAL A 318 3.26 6.93 0.40
CA VAL A 318 4.26 6.04 -0.21
C VAL A 318 4.15 6.08 -1.74
N ASP A 319 3.65 5.03 -2.39
CA ASP A 319 3.47 4.89 -3.84
C ASP A 319 2.12 5.39 -4.37
N ASP A 320 1.14 5.59 -3.50
CA ASP A 320 -0.16 6.14 -3.85
C ASP A 320 -0.15 7.67 -3.85
N MET A 321 -0.62 8.28 -4.93
CA MET A 321 -0.77 9.73 -5.07
C MET A 321 -2.22 10.11 -5.33
N LEU A 322 -2.62 11.22 -4.77
CA LEU A 322 -3.95 11.80 -4.94
C LEU A 322 -3.83 13.28 -5.30
N VAL A 323 -4.33 13.63 -6.48
CA VAL A 323 -4.57 15.03 -6.87
C VAL A 323 -6.01 15.39 -6.58
N LYS A 324 -6.22 16.49 -5.87
CA LYS A 324 -7.53 16.95 -5.40
C LYS A 324 -7.79 18.40 -5.81
N SER A 325 -9.04 18.68 -6.15
CA SER A 325 -9.46 20.03 -6.55
C SER A 325 -10.78 20.40 -5.91
N VAL A 326 -10.83 21.57 -5.31
CA VAL A 326 -12.05 22.08 -4.68
C VAL A 326 -13.13 22.37 -5.72
N ARG A 327 -12.71 22.79 -6.94
CA ARG A 327 -13.60 23.05 -8.08
C ARG A 327 -13.15 22.21 -9.26
N GLU A 328 -14.12 21.75 -10.07
CA GLU A 328 -13.85 21.02 -11.31
C GLU A 328 -12.92 21.79 -12.26
N ASP A 329 -13.15 23.08 -12.43
CA ASP A 329 -12.41 23.96 -13.35
C ASP A 329 -10.91 24.03 -13.06
N ASP A 330 -10.51 23.86 -11.79
CA ASP A 330 -9.12 23.92 -11.37
C ASP A 330 -8.38 22.60 -11.54
N HIS A 331 -9.10 21.50 -11.85
CA HIS A 331 -8.52 20.16 -11.79
C HIS A 331 -7.46 19.90 -12.85
N LEU A 332 -7.69 20.37 -14.08
CA LEU A 332 -6.72 20.26 -15.16
C LEU A 332 -5.40 20.97 -14.83
N ASN A 333 -5.47 22.18 -14.24
CA ASN A 333 -4.29 22.93 -13.84
C ASN A 333 -3.52 22.21 -12.73
N ASN A 334 -4.23 21.62 -11.75
CA ASN A 334 -3.64 20.84 -10.67
C ASN A 334 -2.96 19.56 -11.19
N LEU A 335 -3.57 18.90 -12.17
CA LEU A 335 -2.98 17.73 -12.83
C LEU A 335 -1.75 18.12 -13.63
N GLN A 336 -1.81 19.23 -14.41
CA GLN A 336 -0.68 19.72 -15.18
C GLN A 336 0.54 19.99 -14.28
N GLU A 337 0.35 20.76 -13.21
CA GLU A 337 1.41 21.03 -12.23
C GLU A 337 2.00 19.74 -11.62
N THR A 338 1.15 18.73 -11.41
CA THR A 338 1.60 17.44 -10.89
C THR A 338 2.39 16.66 -11.93
N PHE A 339 1.93 16.65 -13.20
CA PHE A 339 2.60 15.94 -14.29
C PHE A 339 3.93 16.60 -14.66
N ASP A 340 4.03 17.94 -14.57
CA ASP A 340 5.28 18.67 -14.75
C ASP A 340 6.33 18.34 -13.68
N THR A 341 5.90 17.78 -12.55
CA THR A 341 6.77 17.37 -11.45
C THR A 341 7.24 15.92 -11.58
N LEU A 342 6.46 15.07 -12.27
CA LEU A 342 6.77 13.66 -12.49
C LEU A 342 7.77 13.43 -13.59
#